data_a05d242a6d51e493647fb4e744cac945
#
_entry.id   a05d242a6d51e493647fb4e744cac945
#
_cell.length_a   1.000
_cell.length_b   1.000
_cell.length_c   1.000
_cell.angle_alpha   90.00
_cell.angle_beta   90.00
_cell.angle_gamma   90.00
#
_symmetry.space_group_name_H-M   'P 1'
#
loop_
_entity.id
_entity.type
_entity.pdbx_description
1 polymer ?
#
loop_
_entity_poly.entity_id
_entity_poly.type
_entity_poly.pdbx_seq_one_letter_code
_entity_poly.pdbx_strand_id
1 'polypeptide(L)'
;MRFGVREICNVVLKAKTSQRVGGFTFEEGQPVLWFTSLKTSTVEGSVETVYATGGRGNSRLIAWEGDRNLTFTMEDALLSPMSIAILTGAGLIDSDVGEEKIVLHGTQTVTVATQGALELEQTPAASADVWVTKLDKLGNYTGKAVKATAGEGKSITVTGAVVGDTYFVDYYYETDGTKLHALQVDIAPDKFGGNYYLEAETLFRDENGIDRPAEFIIPNCKVQSNFTFSMASSGDPSTFTFTMDAFPAPLRYGDKTKKVLCSIQICDDEGTNNEAESSSTTTDGPTIYV
;
A
#
# COMPACT_ATOMS: atom_id res chain seq x y z
N MET A 1 -4.08 -13.80 35.64
CA MET A 1 -3.01 -13.79 34.63
C MET A 1 -2.58 -12.35 34.40
N ARG A 2 -1.28 -12.06 34.39
CA ARG A 2 -0.69 -10.78 34.06
C ARG A 2 0.22 -11.00 32.87
N PHE A 3 0.23 -10.08 31.94
CA PHE A 3 1.03 -10.19 30.70
C PHE A 3 1.55 -8.83 30.25
N GLY A 4 2.69 -8.85 29.58
CA GLY A 4 3.25 -7.73 28.85
C GLY A 4 3.07 -7.93 27.36
N VAL A 5 2.95 -6.83 26.62
CA VAL A 5 2.82 -6.80 25.17
C VAL A 5 4.06 -6.14 24.60
N ARG A 6 4.77 -6.86 23.74
CA ARG A 6 5.98 -6.34 23.07
C ARG A 6 6.02 -6.65 21.59
N GLU A 7 5.42 -7.79 21.21
CA GLU A 7 5.47 -8.25 19.83
C GLU A 7 4.52 -7.45 18.94
N ILE A 8 4.94 -7.32 17.68
CA ILE A 8 4.15 -6.71 16.61
C ILE A 8 3.05 -7.66 16.16
N CYS A 9 1.99 -7.12 15.57
CA CYS A 9 0.94 -7.94 15.01
C CYS A 9 1.24 -8.36 13.55
N ASN A 10 0.86 -9.59 13.21
CA ASN A 10 0.56 -9.96 11.83
C ASN A 10 -0.92 -9.66 11.56
N VAL A 11 -1.23 -8.94 10.51
CA VAL A 11 -2.59 -8.45 10.28
C VAL A 11 -3.16 -9.02 8.98
N VAL A 12 -4.35 -9.61 9.09
CA VAL A 12 -5.15 -10.05 7.94
C VAL A 12 -6.36 -9.14 7.80
N LEU A 13 -6.52 -8.55 6.62
CA LEU A 13 -7.74 -7.85 6.24
C LEU A 13 -8.61 -8.76 5.38
N LYS A 14 -9.88 -8.92 5.76
CA LYS A 14 -10.89 -9.67 5.01
C LYS A 14 -11.98 -8.73 4.51
N ALA A 15 -12.55 -9.01 3.36
CA ALA A 15 -13.66 -8.24 2.82
C ALA A 15 -14.86 -8.32 3.76
N LYS A 16 -15.39 -7.17 4.21
CA LYS A 16 -16.56 -7.13 5.10
C LYS A 16 -17.86 -7.45 4.36
N THR A 17 -17.92 -7.06 3.10
CA THR A 17 -18.99 -7.36 2.15
C THR A 17 -18.36 -7.66 0.80
N SER A 18 -19.13 -8.21 -0.13
CA SER A 18 -18.60 -8.35 -1.50
C SER A 18 -18.18 -6.98 -2.04
N GLN A 19 -16.92 -6.85 -2.41
CA GLN A 19 -16.32 -5.58 -2.86
C GLN A 19 -15.19 -5.82 -3.87
N ARG A 20 -14.96 -4.79 -4.69
CA ARG A 20 -13.84 -4.80 -5.63
C ARG A 20 -12.68 -4.00 -5.07
N VAL A 21 -11.49 -4.61 -5.03
CA VAL A 21 -10.25 -4.00 -4.56
C VAL A 21 -9.14 -4.33 -5.53
N GLY A 22 -8.41 -3.33 -6.00
CA GLY A 22 -7.26 -3.52 -6.88
C GLY A 22 -7.57 -4.30 -8.17
N GLY A 23 -8.79 -4.16 -8.71
CA GLY A 23 -9.19 -4.91 -9.91
C GLY A 23 -9.83 -6.28 -9.64
N PHE A 24 -9.64 -6.87 -8.46
CA PHE A 24 -10.20 -8.16 -8.05
C PHE A 24 -11.52 -8.00 -7.30
N THR A 25 -12.42 -8.94 -7.47
CA THR A 25 -13.68 -9.02 -6.70
C THR A 25 -13.50 -10.02 -5.57
N PHE A 26 -13.71 -9.57 -4.34
CA PHE A 26 -13.67 -10.39 -3.13
C PHE A 26 -15.08 -10.58 -2.60
N GLU A 27 -15.39 -11.78 -2.18
CA GLU A 27 -16.63 -12.08 -1.47
C GLU A 27 -16.49 -11.80 0.02
N GLU A 28 -17.62 -11.69 0.73
CA GLU A 28 -17.62 -11.50 2.19
C GLU A 28 -16.80 -12.58 2.89
N GLY A 29 -15.89 -12.15 3.78
CA GLY A 29 -15.02 -13.04 4.56
C GLY A 29 -13.74 -13.50 3.83
N GLN A 30 -13.58 -13.21 2.54
CA GLN A 30 -12.34 -13.55 1.83
C GLN A 30 -11.18 -12.66 2.28
N PRO A 31 -9.97 -13.23 2.54
CA PRO A 31 -8.76 -12.46 2.79
C PRO A 31 -8.43 -11.58 1.57
N VAL A 32 -8.20 -10.30 1.83
CA VAL A 32 -7.82 -9.31 0.80
C VAL A 32 -6.33 -9.04 0.84
N LEU A 33 -5.76 -8.92 2.04
CA LEU A 33 -4.35 -8.64 2.24
C LEU A 33 -3.87 -9.19 3.59
N TRP A 34 -2.62 -9.66 3.59
CA TRP A 34 -1.92 -10.10 4.77
C TRP A 34 -0.65 -9.27 4.96
N PHE A 35 -0.57 -8.54 6.06
CA PHE A 35 0.58 -7.72 6.43
C PHE A 35 1.50 -8.52 7.36
N THR A 36 2.73 -8.78 6.91
CA THR A 36 3.76 -9.52 7.65
C THR A 36 5.03 -8.70 7.87
N SER A 37 5.09 -7.48 7.33
CA SER A 37 6.26 -6.58 7.37
C SER A 37 6.02 -5.33 8.22
N LEU A 38 5.07 -5.39 9.15
CA LEU A 38 4.77 -4.27 10.02
C LEU A 38 5.96 -3.93 10.93
N LYS A 39 6.19 -2.64 11.16
CA LYS A 39 7.16 -2.10 12.13
C LYS A 39 6.50 -1.72 13.43
N THR A 40 5.27 -1.23 13.36
CA THR A 40 4.47 -0.86 14.52
C THR A 40 3.02 -1.30 14.33
N SER A 41 2.36 -1.61 15.43
CA SER A 41 0.91 -1.81 15.48
C SER A 41 0.38 -1.27 16.81
N THR A 42 -0.64 -0.44 16.73
CA THR A 42 -1.19 0.27 17.91
C THR A 42 -2.71 0.20 17.89
N VAL A 43 -3.29 -0.19 19.00
CA VAL A 43 -4.73 -0.09 19.26
C VAL A 43 -4.97 1.05 20.21
N GLU A 44 -5.72 2.06 19.82
CA GLU A 44 -6.05 3.21 20.64
C GLU A 44 -7.55 3.32 20.84
N GLY A 45 -7.95 3.45 22.12
CA GLY A 45 -9.34 3.68 22.52
C GLY A 45 -9.51 5.06 23.13
N SER A 46 -10.51 5.81 22.72
CA SER A 46 -10.88 7.11 23.28
C SER A 46 -12.35 7.15 23.65
N VAL A 47 -12.68 7.93 24.69
CA VAL A 47 -14.05 8.13 25.16
C VAL A 47 -14.28 9.61 25.38
N GLU A 48 -15.36 10.15 24.85
CA GLU A 48 -15.78 11.50 25.16
C GLU A 48 -16.50 11.53 26.50
N THR A 49 -16.11 12.45 27.39
CA THR A 49 -16.72 12.59 28.71
C THR A 49 -17.36 13.96 28.86
N VAL A 50 -18.66 13.98 29.13
CA VAL A 50 -19.44 15.19 29.41
C VAL A 50 -19.61 15.31 30.92
N TYR A 51 -19.46 16.52 31.47
CA TYR A 51 -19.58 16.79 32.89
C TYR A 51 -20.75 17.72 33.19
N ALA A 52 -21.55 17.37 34.18
CA ALA A 52 -22.38 18.39 34.85
C ALA A 52 -21.47 19.14 35.81
N THR A 53 -21.51 20.46 35.72
CA THR A 53 -20.78 21.36 36.62
C THR A 53 -21.75 22.26 37.36
N GLY A 54 -21.41 22.68 38.59
CA GLY A 54 -22.27 23.55 39.37
C GLY A 54 -21.68 23.89 40.75
N GLY A 55 -22.40 24.71 41.51
CA GLY A 55 -22.01 25.18 42.84
C GLY A 55 -20.95 26.28 42.80
N ARG A 56 -20.44 26.67 43.98
CA ARG A 56 -19.36 27.67 44.10
C ARG A 56 -18.05 27.10 43.53
N GLY A 57 -17.46 27.80 42.56
CA GLY A 57 -16.24 27.34 41.86
C GLY A 57 -16.51 26.46 40.65
N ASN A 58 -17.79 26.25 40.27
CA ASN A 58 -18.18 25.48 39.07
C ASN A 58 -17.50 24.11 38.98
N SER A 59 -17.44 23.38 40.09
CA SER A 59 -16.81 22.06 40.14
C SER A 59 -17.58 20.99 39.31
N ARG A 60 -16.85 20.01 38.84
CA ARG A 60 -17.45 18.82 38.15
C ARG A 60 -18.17 17.98 39.18
N LEU A 61 -19.49 17.76 38.99
CA LEU A 61 -20.34 17.03 39.90
C LEU A 61 -20.65 15.62 39.45
N ILE A 62 -20.91 15.44 38.15
CA ILE A 62 -21.24 14.15 37.54
C ILE A 62 -20.52 14.09 36.21
N ALA A 63 -20.03 12.90 35.85
CA ALA A 63 -19.44 12.58 34.55
C ALA A 63 -20.34 11.58 33.81
N TRP A 64 -20.55 11.80 32.51
CA TRP A 64 -21.14 10.83 31.61
C TRP A 64 -20.14 10.52 30.52
N GLU A 65 -19.87 9.26 30.32
CA GLU A 65 -19.11 8.77 29.19
C GLU A 65 -20.04 8.68 27.96
N GLY A 66 -19.62 9.32 26.87
CA GLY A 66 -20.32 9.36 25.60
C GLY A 66 -19.72 8.44 24.56
N ASP A 67 -19.41 9.00 23.39
CA ASP A 67 -18.94 8.25 22.24
C ASP A 67 -17.58 7.57 22.52
N ARG A 68 -17.58 6.25 22.35
CA ARG A 68 -16.35 5.45 22.42
C ARG A 68 -15.85 5.17 21.02
N ASN A 69 -14.65 5.63 20.73
CA ASN A 69 -13.95 5.39 19.47
C ASN A 69 -12.79 4.44 19.70
N LEU A 70 -12.48 3.66 18.68
CA LEU A 70 -11.32 2.78 18.67
C LEU A 70 -10.69 2.86 17.29
N THR A 71 -9.37 3.08 17.26
CA THR A 71 -8.57 3.09 16.05
C THR A 71 -7.48 2.02 16.14
N PHE A 72 -7.19 1.40 15.01
CA PHE A 72 -6.05 0.52 14.83
C PHE A 72 -5.10 1.19 13.84
N THR A 73 -3.88 1.47 14.27
CA THR A 73 -2.85 2.08 13.43
C THR A 73 -1.68 1.12 13.28
N MET A 74 -1.24 0.93 12.05
CA MET A 74 -0.07 0.10 11.74
C MET A 74 0.85 0.82 10.75
N GLU A 75 2.15 0.60 10.90
CA GLU A 75 3.17 1.07 9.95
C GLU A 75 3.79 -0.13 9.27
N ASP A 76 3.74 -0.15 7.95
CA ASP A 76 4.35 -1.20 7.13
C ASP A 76 5.68 -0.73 6.54
N ALA A 77 6.66 -1.61 6.55
CA ALA A 77 7.96 -1.39 5.93
C ALA A 77 7.95 -1.56 4.42
N LEU A 78 7.01 -2.33 3.90
CA LEU A 78 6.89 -2.67 2.49
C LEU A 78 5.51 -2.27 1.98
N LEU A 79 5.49 -1.69 0.79
CA LEU A 79 4.26 -1.29 0.13
C LEU A 79 4.02 -2.17 -1.10
N SER A 80 2.83 -2.73 -1.21
CA SER A 80 2.37 -3.45 -2.39
C SER A 80 1.34 -2.62 -3.18
N PRO A 81 1.16 -2.86 -4.48
CA PRO A 81 0.09 -2.22 -5.25
C PRO A 81 -1.30 -2.46 -4.64
N MET A 82 -1.53 -3.65 -4.08
CA MET A 82 -2.77 -3.99 -3.39
C MET A 82 -2.97 -3.18 -2.11
N SER A 83 -1.91 -2.95 -1.31
CA SER A 83 -2.01 -2.13 -0.11
C SER A 83 -2.30 -0.66 -0.45
N ILE A 84 -1.76 -0.14 -1.55
CA ILE A 84 -2.14 1.19 -2.07
C ILE A 84 -3.61 1.22 -2.48
N ALA A 85 -4.08 0.20 -3.19
CA ALA A 85 -5.48 0.11 -3.62
C ALA A 85 -6.45 0.07 -2.43
N ILE A 86 -6.11 -0.66 -1.36
CA ILE A 86 -6.89 -0.70 -0.12
C ILE A 86 -6.95 0.68 0.54
N LEU A 87 -5.80 1.35 0.65
CA LEU A 87 -5.67 2.65 1.31
C LEU A 87 -6.44 3.75 0.59
N THR A 88 -6.35 3.77 -0.73
CA THR A 88 -6.93 4.84 -1.57
C THR A 88 -8.29 4.51 -2.13
N GLY A 89 -8.71 3.24 -2.12
CA GLY A 89 -9.87 2.76 -2.86
C GLY A 89 -9.64 2.73 -4.37
N ALA A 90 -8.38 2.85 -4.80
CA ALA A 90 -8.00 2.93 -6.20
C ALA A 90 -8.24 1.62 -6.96
N GLY A 91 -8.43 1.74 -8.27
CA GLY A 91 -8.32 0.62 -9.20
C GLY A 91 -6.85 0.27 -9.44
N LEU A 92 -6.57 -1.01 -9.59
CA LEU A 92 -5.30 -1.50 -10.08
C LEU A 92 -5.48 -1.93 -11.53
N ILE A 93 -4.65 -1.42 -12.41
CA ILE A 93 -4.56 -1.82 -13.81
C ILE A 93 -3.27 -2.60 -13.96
N ASP A 94 -3.39 -3.82 -14.48
CA ASP A 94 -2.26 -4.70 -14.76
C ASP A 94 -2.19 -4.96 -16.26
N SER A 95 -1.07 -4.63 -16.86
CA SER A 95 -0.88 -4.81 -18.31
C SER A 95 -0.80 -6.27 -18.74
N ASP A 96 -0.66 -7.21 -17.80
CA ASP A 96 -0.64 -8.64 -18.08
C ASP A 96 -2.05 -9.24 -18.10
N VAL A 97 -2.99 -8.58 -17.43
CA VAL A 97 -4.36 -9.06 -17.27
C VAL A 97 -5.29 -8.22 -18.13
N GLY A 98 -5.57 -8.66 -19.34
CA GLY A 98 -6.46 -8.00 -20.27
C GLY A 98 -5.75 -7.40 -21.49
N GLU A 99 -6.52 -6.65 -22.29
CA GLU A 99 -6.02 -5.95 -23.47
C GLU A 99 -5.61 -4.50 -23.19
N GLU A 100 -5.61 -4.09 -21.91
CA GLU A 100 -5.30 -2.72 -21.53
C GLU A 100 -3.79 -2.47 -21.57
N LYS A 101 -3.38 -1.54 -22.43
CA LYS A 101 -2.01 -1.07 -22.48
C LYS A 101 -1.81 0.10 -21.54
N ILE A 102 -0.71 0.08 -20.80
CA ILE A 102 -0.30 1.19 -19.94
C ILE A 102 0.69 2.05 -20.72
N VAL A 103 0.45 3.34 -20.73
CA VAL A 103 1.35 4.33 -21.35
C VAL A 103 2.33 4.82 -20.31
N LEU A 104 3.61 4.58 -20.56
CA LEU A 104 4.71 4.94 -19.68
C LEU A 104 5.50 6.12 -20.22
N HIS A 105 5.96 6.99 -19.35
CA HIS A 105 6.84 8.09 -19.66
C HIS A 105 8.29 7.65 -19.61
N GLY A 106 9.06 7.96 -20.65
CA GLY A 106 10.48 7.67 -20.75
C GLY A 106 11.29 8.90 -21.08
N THR A 107 12.47 8.98 -20.47
CA THR A 107 13.46 9.99 -20.80
C THR A 107 14.80 9.32 -21.03
N GLN A 108 15.53 9.74 -22.04
CA GLN A 108 16.88 9.25 -22.28
C GLN A 108 17.77 10.32 -22.93
N THR A 109 19.07 10.15 -22.80
CA THR A 109 20.06 10.95 -23.51
C THR A 109 20.64 10.13 -24.64
N VAL A 110 20.50 10.62 -25.88
CA VAL A 110 20.94 9.90 -27.08
C VAL A 110 21.92 10.74 -27.88
N THR A 111 23.01 10.12 -28.31
CA THR A 111 23.95 10.74 -29.24
C THR A 111 23.65 10.29 -30.66
N VAL A 112 23.61 11.23 -31.59
CA VAL A 112 23.32 11.00 -33.00
C VAL A 112 24.43 10.14 -33.61
N ALA A 113 24.11 8.91 -33.97
CA ALA A 113 25.02 8.01 -34.68
C ALA A 113 24.87 8.12 -36.22
N THR A 114 23.64 8.35 -36.69
CA THR A 114 23.32 8.53 -38.09
C THR A 114 22.66 9.89 -38.28
N GLN A 115 23.12 10.67 -39.29
CA GLN A 115 22.64 12.03 -39.47
C GLN A 115 21.11 12.10 -39.57
N GLY A 116 20.52 12.94 -38.73
CA GLY A 116 19.08 13.16 -38.67
C GLY A 116 18.29 12.11 -37.92
N ALA A 117 18.90 11.00 -37.46
CA ALA A 117 18.21 9.90 -36.78
C ALA A 117 18.75 9.68 -35.37
N LEU A 118 17.85 9.39 -34.41
CA LEU A 118 18.18 8.92 -33.08
C LEU A 118 17.44 7.60 -32.83
N GLU A 119 18.10 6.69 -32.13
CA GLU A 119 17.57 5.37 -31.76
C GLU A 119 17.19 5.38 -30.27
N LEU A 120 15.94 5.06 -29.98
CA LEU A 120 15.41 5.01 -28.63
C LEU A 120 15.50 3.60 -28.05
N GLU A 121 15.41 3.50 -26.73
CA GLU A 121 15.37 2.19 -26.04
C GLU A 121 14.01 1.50 -26.23
N GLN A 122 12.94 2.30 -26.31
CA GLN A 122 11.56 1.82 -26.49
C GLN A 122 10.93 2.45 -27.73
N THR A 123 9.95 1.76 -28.31
CA THR A 123 9.18 2.30 -29.44
C THR A 123 8.24 3.39 -28.94
N PRO A 124 8.30 4.62 -29.48
CA PRO A 124 7.38 5.67 -29.09
C PRO A 124 5.93 5.30 -29.33
N ALA A 125 5.05 5.66 -28.39
CA ALA A 125 3.61 5.50 -28.55
C ALA A 125 3.11 6.37 -29.73
N ALA A 126 2.31 5.79 -30.59
CA ALA A 126 1.77 6.48 -31.76
C ALA A 126 0.82 7.65 -31.39
N SER A 127 0.27 7.61 -30.20
CA SER A 127 -0.66 8.61 -29.66
C SER A 127 0.01 9.83 -29.03
N ALA A 128 1.34 9.80 -28.85
CA ALA A 128 2.05 10.85 -28.12
C ALA A 128 3.17 11.48 -28.95
N ASP A 129 3.45 12.73 -28.65
CA ASP A 129 4.56 13.46 -29.27
C ASP A 129 5.89 13.10 -28.62
N VAL A 130 6.94 13.07 -29.43
CA VAL A 130 8.32 12.92 -28.97
C VAL A 130 9.01 14.29 -29.00
N TRP A 131 9.51 14.70 -27.85
CA TRP A 131 10.21 15.97 -27.70
C TRP A 131 11.69 15.76 -27.52
N VAL A 132 12.51 16.55 -28.20
CA VAL A 132 13.96 16.47 -28.13
C VAL A 132 14.56 17.84 -27.84
N THR A 133 15.56 17.88 -26.98
CA THR A 133 16.33 19.10 -26.67
C THR A 133 17.81 18.82 -26.85
N LYS A 134 18.47 19.63 -27.67
CA LYS A 134 19.91 19.50 -27.89
C LYS A 134 20.68 19.88 -26.63
N LEU A 135 21.68 19.06 -26.26
CA LEU A 135 22.58 19.28 -25.14
C LEU A 135 23.95 19.79 -25.62
N ASP A 136 24.60 20.57 -24.78
CA ASP A 136 26.03 20.88 -24.92
C ASP A 136 26.89 19.73 -24.36
N LYS A 137 28.20 19.88 -24.43
CA LYS A 137 29.15 18.88 -23.93
C LYS A 137 29.14 18.69 -22.40
N LEU A 138 28.50 19.59 -21.68
CA LEU A 138 28.34 19.55 -20.23
C LEU A 138 26.96 19.01 -19.82
N GLY A 139 26.09 18.69 -20.79
CA GLY A 139 24.74 18.20 -20.55
C GLY A 139 23.68 19.28 -20.32
N ASN A 140 23.99 20.56 -20.61
CA ASN A 140 23.02 21.65 -20.48
C ASN A 140 22.19 21.80 -21.75
N TYR A 141 20.95 22.25 -21.61
CA TYR A 141 20.08 22.55 -22.73
C TYR A 141 20.58 23.74 -23.53
N THR A 142 20.71 23.59 -24.86
CA THR A 142 21.17 24.66 -25.76
C THR A 142 20.04 25.45 -26.42
N GLY A 143 18.79 25.05 -26.20
CA GLY A 143 17.62 25.69 -26.81
C GLY A 143 16.30 25.13 -26.32
N LYS A 144 15.24 25.44 -27.04
CA LYS A 144 13.90 24.89 -26.77
C LYS A 144 13.78 23.47 -27.28
N ALA A 145 12.92 22.67 -26.62
CA ALA A 145 12.50 21.39 -27.14
C ALA A 145 11.86 21.54 -28.54
N VAL A 146 12.18 20.64 -29.44
CA VAL A 146 11.59 20.52 -30.75
C VAL A 146 10.91 19.17 -30.90
N LYS A 147 9.84 19.12 -31.68
CA LYS A 147 9.13 17.88 -31.92
C LYS A 147 9.91 17.04 -32.93
N ALA A 148 10.19 15.81 -32.58
CA ALA A 148 10.78 14.81 -33.46
C ALA A 148 9.66 14.12 -34.26
N THR A 149 10.02 13.58 -35.41
CA THR A 149 9.10 12.75 -36.21
C THR A 149 9.37 11.28 -35.90
N ALA A 150 8.34 10.54 -35.52
CA ALA A 150 8.45 9.10 -35.35
C ALA A 150 8.83 8.42 -36.68
N GLY A 151 9.82 7.52 -36.60
CA GLY A 151 10.21 6.65 -37.71
C GLY A 151 9.65 5.24 -37.51
N GLU A 152 10.26 4.26 -38.14
CA GLU A 152 9.93 2.84 -37.88
C GLU A 152 10.52 2.36 -36.59
N GLY A 153 9.72 1.65 -35.80
CA GLY A 153 10.16 1.01 -34.54
C GLY A 153 10.67 2.05 -33.53
N LYS A 154 11.92 1.93 -33.14
CA LYS A 154 12.55 2.76 -32.10
C LYS A 154 13.24 4.02 -32.65
N SER A 155 13.23 4.20 -33.96
CA SER A 155 13.92 5.31 -34.61
C SER A 155 13.05 6.56 -34.65
N ILE A 156 13.66 7.72 -34.39
CA ILE A 156 13.03 9.04 -34.56
C ILE A 156 13.90 9.94 -35.43
N THR A 157 13.26 10.86 -36.14
CA THR A 157 13.97 11.83 -37.00
C THR A 157 13.93 13.22 -36.37
N VAL A 158 15.10 13.86 -36.29
CA VAL A 158 15.26 15.22 -35.78
C VAL A 158 15.90 16.08 -36.87
N THR A 159 15.13 17.06 -37.37
CA THR A 159 15.60 17.96 -38.42
C THR A 159 16.83 18.74 -37.97
N GLY A 160 17.92 18.64 -38.72
CA GLY A 160 19.16 19.37 -38.44
C GLY A 160 20.09 18.71 -37.43
N ALA A 161 19.77 17.49 -36.95
CA ALA A 161 20.68 16.74 -36.09
C ALA A 161 21.90 16.24 -36.84
N VAL A 162 23.10 16.48 -36.30
CA VAL A 162 24.40 16.13 -36.88
C VAL A 162 25.04 15.03 -36.07
N VAL A 163 25.76 14.11 -36.69
CA VAL A 163 26.48 13.04 -36.06
C VAL A 163 27.39 13.59 -34.96
N GLY A 164 27.31 13.02 -33.75
CA GLY A 164 28.01 13.48 -32.57
C GLY A 164 27.27 14.48 -31.69
N ASP A 165 26.14 15.04 -32.18
CA ASP A 165 25.27 15.84 -31.32
C ASP A 165 24.58 14.95 -30.29
N THR A 166 24.33 15.48 -29.09
CA THR A 166 23.64 14.78 -28.01
C THR A 166 22.31 15.47 -27.73
N TYR A 167 21.26 14.68 -27.60
CA TYR A 167 19.91 15.14 -27.32
C TYR A 167 19.35 14.49 -26.07
N PHE A 168 18.68 15.26 -25.23
CA PHE A 168 17.71 14.78 -24.27
C PHE A 168 16.41 14.51 -25.00
N VAL A 169 15.84 13.33 -24.80
CA VAL A 169 14.60 12.89 -25.44
C VAL A 169 13.57 12.60 -24.34
N ASP A 170 12.39 13.16 -24.53
CA ASP A 170 11.21 12.98 -23.71
C ASP A 170 10.11 12.38 -24.57
N TYR A 171 9.62 11.19 -24.20
CA TYR A 171 8.65 10.45 -24.99
C TYR A 171 7.80 9.52 -24.14
N TYR A 172 6.73 9.02 -24.73
CA TYR A 172 5.89 8.01 -24.14
C TYR A 172 5.97 6.72 -24.94
N TYR A 173 5.83 5.60 -24.27
CA TYR A 173 5.80 4.27 -24.87
C TYR A 173 4.74 3.40 -24.19
N GLU A 174 4.25 2.37 -24.86
CA GLU A 174 3.18 1.52 -24.37
C GLU A 174 3.75 0.16 -23.95
N THR A 175 3.10 -0.46 -22.93
CA THR A 175 3.35 -1.86 -22.61
C THR A 175 2.94 -2.75 -23.79
N ASP A 176 3.69 -3.83 -24.01
CA ASP A 176 3.44 -4.76 -25.11
C ASP A 176 2.79 -6.09 -24.69
N GLY A 177 2.56 -6.26 -23.37
CA GLY A 177 1.94 -7.46 -22.78
C GLY A 177 2.81 -8.73 -22.84
N THR A 178 4.06 -8.63 -23.31
CA THR A 178 4.94 -9.80 -23.48
C THR A 178 6.32 -9.64 -22.85
N LYS A 179 6.93 -8.47 -22.99
CA LYS A 179 8.26 -8.14 -22.47
C LYS A 179 8.28 -6.97 -21.51
N LEU A 180 7.31 -6.08 -21.67
CA LEU A 180 7.18 -4.87 -20.89
C LEU A 180 5.87 -4.91 -20.12
N HIS A 181 5.98 -5.16 -18.83
CA HIS A 181 4.86 -5.22 -17.89
C HIS A 181 4.84 -3.97 -17.02
N ALA A 182 3.68 -3.49 -16.68
CA ALA A 182 3.49 -2.39 -15.77
C ALA A 182 2.22 -2.56 -14.94
N LEU A 183 2.26 -2.01 -13.71
CA LEU A 183 1.12 -1.87 -12.84
C LEU A 183 0.83 -0.39 -12.67
N GLN A 184 -0.43 -0.01 -12.80
CA GLN A 184 -0.88 1.36 -12.60
C GLN A 184 -1.95 1.41 -11.52
N VAL A 185 -1.81 2.34 -10.59
CA VAL A 185 -2.79 2.58 -9.53
C VAL A 185 -3.35 3.98 -9.72
N ASP A 186 -4.65 4.07 -10.03
CA ASP A 186 -5.33 5.33 -10.29
C ASP A 186 -6.09 5.81 -9.05
N ILE A 187 -5.55 6.84 -8.40
CA ILE A 187 -6.19 7.48 -7.25
C ILE A 187 -7.21 8.49 -7.76
N ALA A 188 -8.48 8.10 -7.75
CA ALA A 188 -9.57 8.91 -8.23
C ALA A 188 -10.26 9.70 -7.09
N PRO A 189 -10.77 10.91 -7.35
CA PRO A 189 -11.36 11.75 -6.31
C PRO A 189 -12.67 11.24 -5.74
N ASP A 190 -13.31 10.31 -6.43
CA ASP A 190 -14.60 9.68 -6.07
C ASP A 190 -14.48 8.26 -5.51
N LYS A 191 -13.25 7.76 -5.35
CA LYS A 191 -12.97 6.42 -4.81
C LYS A 191 -12.36 6.52 -3.42
N PHE A 192 -12.85 5.68 -2.52
CA PHE A 192 -12.42 5.64 -1.13
C PHE A 192 -12.24 4.19 -0.68
N GLY A 193 -11.40 4.00 0.34
CA GLY A 193 -11.18 2.69 0.95
C GLY A 193 -12.47 2.03 1.43
N GLY A 194 -12.53 0.72 1.31
CA GLY A 194 -13.67 -0.10 1.71
C GLY A 194 -13.74 -0.37 3.22
N ASN A 195 -14.73 -1.16 3.61
CA ASN A 195 -14.84 -1.70 4.95
C ASN A 195 -14.28 -3.11 5.00
N TYR A 196 -13.57 -3.40 6.07
CA TYR A 196 -12.87 -4.67 6.26
C TYR A 196 -13.20 -5.27 7.62
N TYR A 197 -13.03 -6.58 7.70
CA TYR A 197 -12.90 -7.32 8.94
C TYR A 197 -11.41 -7.52 9.17
N LEU A 198 -10.92 -7.17 10.37
CA LEU A 198 -9.50 -7.20 10.70
C LEU A 198 -9.24 -8.23 11.78
N GLU A 199 -8.24 -9.08 11.55
CA GLU A 199 -7.63 -9.97 12.53
C GLU A 199 -6.15 -9.63 12.66
N ALA A 200 -5.69 -9.41 13.88
CA ALA A 200 -4.32 -9.04 14.19
C ALA A 200 -3.76 -9.98 15.26
N GLU A 201 -2.94 -10.92 14.82
CA GLU A 201 -2.29 -11.91 15.68
C GLU A 201 -1.03 -11.33 16.31
N THR A 202 -0.80 -11.62 17.59
CA THR A 202 0.40 -11.22 18.33
C THR A 202 0.70 -12.20 19.46
N LEU A 203 1.79 -11.98 20.19
CA LEU A 203 2.15 -12.75 21.35
C LEU A 203 2.16 -11.87 22.60
N PHE A 204 1.47 -12.34 23.63
CA PHE A 204 1.54 -11.77 24.97
C PHE A 204 2.41 -12.65 25.84
N ARG A 205 3.36 -12.05 26.56
CA ARG A 205 4.21 -12.78 27.50
C ARG A 205 3.73 -12.59 28.92
N ASP A 206 3.52 -13.70 29.63
CA ASP A 206 3.14 -13.68 31.03
C ASP A 206 4.33 -13.42 31.96
N GLU A 207 4.05 -13.24 33.27
CA GLU A 207 5.08 -13.00 34.30
C GLU A 207 6.04 -14.20 34.53
N ASN A 208 5.69 -15.36 34.00
CA ASN A 208 6.54 -16.57 34.06
C ASN A 208 7.42 -16.73 32.80
N GLY A 209 7.30 -15.78 31.82
CA GLY A 209 8.06 -15.81 30.60
C GLY A 209 7.44 -16.68 29.50
N ILE A 210 6.20 -17.13 29.66
CA ILE A 210 5.50 -17.96 28.69
C ILE A 210 4.81 -17.06 27.68
N ASP A 211 5.04 -17.31 26.38
CA ASP A 211 4.38 -16.62 25.29
C ASP A 211 3.01 -17.24 25.01
N ARG A 212 1.99 -16.40 24.98
CA ARG A 212 0.60 -16.78 24.75
C ARG A 212 0.09 -16.13 23.48
N PRO A 213 -0.39 -16.92 22.52
CA PRO A 213 -1.02 -16.36 21.33
C PRO A 213 -2.19 -15.46 21.72
N ALA A 214 -2.22 -14.28 21.13
CA ALA A 214 -3.29 -13.32 21.33
C ALA A 214 -3.72 -12.73 20.00
N GLU A 215 -4.99 -12.38 19.88
CA GLU A 215 -5.57 -11.85 18.67
C GLU A 215 -6.50 -10.67 18.98
N PHE A 216 -6.35 -9.60 18.20
CA PHE A 216 -7.29 -8.49 18.15
C PHE A 216 -8.21 -8.70 16.96
N ILE A 217 -9.52 -8.74 17.21
CA ILE A 217 -10.53 -8.90 16.18
C ILE A 217 -11.37 -7.63 16.11
N ILE A 218 -11.36 -6.96 14.96
CA ILE A 218 -12.21 -5.79 14.69
C ILE A 218 -13.19 -6.19 13.58
N PRO A 219 -14.46 -6.46 13.92
CA PRO A 219 -15.41 -7.06 12.97
C PRO A 219 -15.90 -6.11 11.88
N ASN A 220 -15.64 -4.82 12.01
CA ASN A 220 -15.87 -3.82 10.97
C ASN A 220 -14.93 -2.64 11.19
N CYS A 221 -14.02 -2.43 10.27
CA CYS A 221 -13.18 -1.24 10.26
C CYS A 221 -13.16 -0.61 8.86
N LYS A 222 -12.91 0.69 8.83
CA LYS A 222 -12.72 1.45 7.60
C LYS A 222 -11.35 2.07 7.61
N VAL A 223 -10.62 1.87 6.52
CA VAL A 223 -9.32 2.49 6.32
C VAL A 223 -9.51 3.99 6.10
N GLN A 224 -8.80 4.82 6.86
CA GLN A 224 -8.70 6.25 6.57
C GLN A 224 -7.86 6.43 5.32
N SER A 225 -8.40 7.15 4.34
CA SER A 225 -7.74 7.34 3.03
C SER A 225 -6.65 8.41 3.05
N ASN A 226 -6.14 8.77 4.23
CA ASN A 226 -5.01 9.68 4.37
C ASN A 226 -3.72 8.90 4.13
N PHE A 227 -2.88 9.39 3.23
CA PHE A 227 -1.59 8.78 2.98
C PHE A 227 -0.52 9.84 2.71
N THR A 228 0.72 9.50 2.99
CA THR A 228 1.88 10.31 2.66
C THR A 228 2.97 9.41 2.11
N PHE A 229 3.45 9.71 0.90
CA PHE A 229 4.65 9.11 0.34
C PHE A 229 5.81 10.08 0.55
N SER A 230 6.80 9.67 1.33
CA SER A 230 8.03 10.44 1.54
C SER A 230 9.18 9.73 0.83
N MET A 231 9.84 10.44 -0.07
CA MET A 231 10.98 9.95 -0.82
C MET A 231 12.19 10.82 -0.53
N ALA A 232 13.25 10.23 0.00
CA ALA A 232 14.49 10.93 0.32
C ALA A 232 15.69 10.17 -0.25
N SER A 233 16.73 10.91 -0.65
CA SER A 233 17.96 10.33 -1.18
C SER A 233 18.85 9.67 -0.12
N SER A 234 18.58 9.93 1.16
CA SER A 234 19.30 9.40 2.32
C SER A 234 18.38 9.34 3.54
N GLY A 235 18.71 8.49 4.50
CA GLY A 235 17.93 8.26 5.73
C GLY A 235 17.35 6.86 5.77
N ASP A 236 16.49 6.62 6.76
CA ASP A 236 15.79 5.34 6.88
C ASP A 236 14.73 5.21 5.77
N PRO A 237 14.48 3.99 5.29
CA PRO A 237 13.39 3.75 4.34
C PRO A 237 12.05 4.25 4.89
N SER A 238 11.26 4.87 4.01
CA SER A 238 9.92 5.36 4.38
C SER A 238 9.02 4.20 4.79
N THR A 239 8.22 4.43 5.83
CA THR A 239 7.16 3.53 6.25
C THR A 239 5.81 4.05 5.76
N PHE A 240 4.85 3.15 5.65
CA PHE A 240 3.49 3.48 5.23
C PHE A 240 2.54 3.24 6.39
N THR A 241 1.80 4.28 6.75
CA THR A 241 0.87 4.23 7.87
C THR A 241 -0.54 3.95 7.38
N PHE A 242 -1.16 2.94 7.96
CA PHE A 242 -2.56 2.61 7.79
C PHE A 242 -3.29 2.86 9.10
N THR A 243 -4.27 3.74 9.09
CA THR A 243 -5.14 3.99 10.24
C THR A 243 -6.54 3.50 9.90
N MET A 244 -7.12 2.73 10.79
CA MET A 244 -8.43 2.11 10.62
C MET A 244 -9.34 2.50 11.76
N ASP A 245 -10.50 3.07 11.45
CA ASP A 245 -11.54 3.36 12.42
C ASP A 245 -12.41 2.13 12.61
N ALA A 246 -12.60 1.70 13.85
CA ALA A 246 -13.47 0.59 14.20
C ALA A 246 -14.93 1.05 14.33
N PHE A 247 -15.84 0.28 13.74
CA PHE A 247 -17.27 0.48 13.85
C PHE A 247 -17.93 -0.69 14.60
N PRO A 248 -18.94 -0.41 15.43
CA PRO A 248 -19.65 -1.46 16.14
C PRO A 248 -20.28 -2.47 15.18
N ALA A 249 -19.90 -3.74 15.25
CA ALA A 249 -20.45 -4.80 14.43
C ALA A 249 -20.65 -6.10 15.22
N PRO A 250 -21.53 -7.00 14.78
CA PRO A 250 -21.74 -8.27 15.44
C PRO A 250 -20.51 -9.17 15.29
N LEU A 251 -20.07 -9.73 16.40
CA LEU A 251 -19.09 -10.81 16.47
C LEU A 251 -19.75 -12.04 17.10
N ARG A 252 -19.55 -13.19 16.48
CA ARG A 252 -20.13 -14.44 16.91
C ARG A 252 -19.25 -15.14 17.95
N TYR A 253 -19.86 -15.58 19.03
CA TYR A 253 -19.23 -16.38 20.10
C TYR A 253 -20.06 -17.67 20.31
N GLY A 254 -19.65 -18.75 19.66
CA GLY A 254 -20.47 -19.97 19.62
C GLY A 254 -21.86 -19.67 19.04
N ASP A 255 -22.90 -19.90 19.82
CA ASP A 255 -24.30 -19.64 19.42
C ASP A 255 -24.80 -18.23 19.74
N LYS A 256 -23.95 -17.38 20.34
CA LYS A 256 -24.29 -16.00 20.71
C LYS A 256 -23.61 -15.00 19.80
N THR A 257 -24.31 -13.89 19.57
CA THR A 257 -23.76 -12.74 18.83
C THR A 257 -23.73 -11.54 19.75
N LYS A 258 -22.60 -10.83 19.79
CA LYS A 258 -22.43 -9.61 20.55
C LYS A 258 -21.91 -8.50 19.63
N LYS A 259 -22.47 -7.30 19.78
CA LYS A 259 -21.98 -6.11 19.06
C LYS A 259 -20.76 -5.57 19.80
N VAL A 260 -19.61 -5.48 19.10
CA VAL A 260 -18.34 -5.02 19.66
C VAL A 260 -17.63 -4.08 18.69
N LEU A 261 -16.73 -3.23 19.19
CA LEU A 261 -15.75 -2.48 18.40
C LEU A 261 -14.53 -3.36 18.12
N CYS A 262 -14.02 -4.00 19.17
CA CYS A 262 -12.89 -4.90 19.11
C CYS A 262 -13.09 -6.01 20.14
N SER A 263 -12.60 -7.19 19.84
CA SER A 263 -12.45 -8.31 20.78
C SER A 263 -10.97 -8.65 20.89
N ILE A 264 -10.50 -8.87 22.11
CA ILE A 264 -9.15 -9.39 22.38
C ILE A 264 -9.33 -10.82 22.87
N GLN A 265 -8.74 -11.75 22.15
CA GLN A 265 -8.71 -13.16 22.50
C GLN A 265 -7.28 -13.51 22.94
N ILE A 266 -7.15 -14.26 24.01
CA ILE A 266 -5.87 -14.74 24.52
C ILE A 266 -6.03 -16.23 24.68
N CYS A 267 -5.19 -17.00 23.99
CA CYS A 267 -5.19 -18.44 24.10
C CYS A 267 -4.37 -18.82 25.36
N ASP A 268 -5.01 -19.53 26.28
CA ASP A 268 -4.40 -20.07 27.46
C ASP A 268 -4.30 -21.60 27.31
N ASP A 269 -3.38 -22.04 26.47
CA ASP A 269 -3.14 -23.45 26.25
C ASP A 269 -2.11 -23.94 27.31
N GLU A 270 -2.60 -24.55 28.37
CA GLU A 270 -1.73 -25.16 29.40
C GLU A 270 -0.99 -26.41 28.87
N GLY A 271 -1.17 -26.80 27.60
CA GLY A 271 -0.79 -28.10 27.05
C GLY A 271 0.49 -28.19 26.21
N THR A 272 1.10 -27.08 25.80
CA THR A 272 2.31 -27.17 24.96
C THR A 272 3.46 -26.35 25.51
N ASN A 273 4.32 -27.03 26.31
CA ASN A 273 5.73 -26.66 26.39
C ASN A 273 6.37 -26.92 25.01
N ASN A 274 6.19 -26.02 24.07
CA ASN A 274 6.95 -26.07 22.84
C ASN A 274 8.34 -25.53 23.11
N GLU A 275 9.24 -26.47 23.43
CA GLU A 275 10.66 -26.27 23.19
C GLU A 275 10.80 -25.79 21.74
N ALA A 276 11.39 -24.61 21.58
CA ALA A 276 11.77 -24.08 20.28
C ALA A 276 12.80 -25.02 19.63
N GLU A 277 12.34 -26.05 18.94
CA GLU A 277 13.18 -26.77 18.00
C GLU A 277 13.40 -25.85 16.78
N SER A 278 14.59 -25.24 16.78
CA SER A 278 15.18 -24.67 15.56
C SER A 278 15.45 -25.82 14.58
N SER A 279 14.48 -26.25 13.84
CA SER A 279 14.72 -27.08 12.66
C SER A 279 14.79 -26.17 11.43
N SER A 280 16.01 -25.82 11.09
CA SER A 280 16.35 -25.38 9.72
C SER A 280 16.06 -26.51 8.74
N THR A 281 14.90 -26.52 8.17
CA THR A 281 14.64 -27.29 6.96
C THR A 281 14.40 -26.29 5.83
N THR A 282 15.46 -26.07 5.07
CA THR A 282 15.38 -25.55 3.69
C THR A 282 14.47 -26.47 2.90
N THR A 283 13.28 -26.01 2.60
CA THR A 283 12.47 -26.57 1.53
C THR A 283 12.13 -25.43 0.59
N ASP A 284 12.58 -25.60 -0.65
CA ASP A 284 12.22 -24.75 -1.78
C ASP A 284 10.72 -24.52 -1.81
N GLY A 285 10.32 -23.28 -1.60
CA GLY A 285 8.93 -22.85 -1.75
C GLY A 285 8.59 -22.72 -3.23
N PRO A 286 7.33 -22.98 -3.59
CA PRO A 286 6.90 -22.82 -4.96
C PRO A 286 6.96 -21.35 -5.38
N THR A 287 7.56 -21.11 -6.54
CA THR A 287 7.56 -19.83 -7.24
C THR A 287 6.11 -19.45 -7.54
N ILE A 288 5.61 -18.44 -6.88
CA ILE A 288 4.32 -17.85 -7.23
C ILE A 288 4.63 -16.75 -8.26
N TYR A 289 4.19 -16.98 -9.48
CA TYR A 289 4.08 -15.93 -10.49
C TYR A 289 2.83 -15.11 -10.17
N VAL A 290 3.02 -13.83 -9.91
CA VAL A 290 1.98 -12.79 -9.97
C VAL A 290 2.52 -11.67 -10.84
#